data_7580d08f86dfe611752bfeacf965f33f
#
_entry.id   7580d08f86dfe611752bfeacf965f33f
#
_cell.length_a   1.000
_cell.length_b   1.000
_cell.length_c   1.000
_cell.angle_alpha   90.00
_cell.angle_beta   90.00
_cell.angle_gamma   90.00
#
_symmetry.space_group_name_H-M   'P 1'
#
loop_
_entity.id
_entity.type
_entity.pdbx_description
1 polymer ?
#
loop_
_entity_poly.entity_id
_entity_poly.type
_entity_poly.pdbx_seq_one_letter_code
_entity_poly.pdbx_strand_id
1 'polypeptide(L)'
;MGWKRSEPVTAAKEKKKIMVSRCTRNLTRWTAAVLALQSLGGAVIPGLYRDNAWVVSTFRGTDLNALVLDVPVLLAALAWASRGSARGWVVWLGTLYYIFYNNLYFLLGTAFNPFFLVYVAITILSAFALVAALIETPAALVDAAGRRIPRTAIASILLSCAVVLAVMWVGQSLAYVVTGTVPQIIADTGGITHVVAALDLTAIVPLLMFGAIRLWGFRPWGFVVSAAMLVQGVLITLDLLVSAPFQAAAGIRGAWTMTPLWAVMLAAFGSGAALAIRAASGTPMKCAKTR
;
A
#
# COMPACT_ATOMS: atom_id res chain seq x y z
N MET A 1 -22.30 55.98 39.36
CA MET A 1 -22.65 54.67 38.78
C MET A 1 -21.68 54.37 37.64
N GLY A 2 -20.64 53.62 37.93
CA GLY A 2 -19.57 53.30 36.98
C GLY A 2 -19.85 51.98 36.25
N TRP A 3 -20.01 52.05 34.94
CA TRP A 3 -20.07 50.87 34.08
C TRP A 3 -18.65 50.27 33.90
N LYS A 4 -18.38 49.12 34.55
CA LYS A 4 -17.20 48.31 34.27
C LYS A 4 -17.41 47.69 32.87
N ARG A 5 -16.60 48.13 31.90
CA ARG A 5 -16.43 47.41 30.62
C ARG A 5 -15.83 46.03 30.92
N SER A 6 -16.59 45.00 30.68
CA SER A 6 -16.08 43.63 30.66
C SER A 6 -15.10 43.48 29.47
N GLU A 7 -13.84 43.21 29.80
CA GLU A 7 -12.82 42.87 28.78
C GLU A 7 -13.27 41.62 28.01
N PRO A 8 -13.07 41.57 26.71
CA PRO A 8 -13.36 40.38 25.95
C PRO A 8 -12.35 39.29 26.34
N VAL A 9 -12.85 38.19 26.91
CA VAL A 9 -12.09 36.97 27.13
C VAL A 9 -11.58 36.51 25.76
N THR A 10 -10.32 36.78 25.48
CA THR A 10 -9.59 36.26 24.34
C THR A 10 -9.47 34.76 24.56
N ALA A 11 -10.45 34.02 24.06
CA ALA A 11 -10.39 32.58 23.96
C ALA A 11 -9.20 32.23 23.06
N ALA A 12 -8.06 31.98 23.70
CA ALA A 12 -6.93 31.32 23.03
C ALA A 12 -7.42 29.99 22.48
N LYS A 13 -7.77 29.97 21.18
CA LYS A 13 -8.14 28.76 20.45
C LYS A 13 -6.92 27.84 20.46
N GLU A 14 -6.87 26.95 21.43
CA GLU A 14 -5.91 25.86 21.48
C GLU A 14 -5.99 25.12 20.14
N LYS A 15 -4.96 25.28 19.31
CA LYS A 15 -4.83 24.58 18.04
C LYS A 15 -4.58 23.12 18.36
N LYS A 16 -5.63 22.33 18.57
CA LYS A 16 -5.53 20.89 18.80
C LYS A 16 -4.84 20.28 17.57
N LYS A 17 -3.57 19.96 17.73
CA LYS A 17 -2.73 19.35 16.70
C LYS A 17 -3.30 17.96 16.41
N ILE A 18 -3.58 17.67 15.13
CA ILE A 18 -3.96 16.32 14.74
C ILE A 18 -2.75 15.43 15.02
N MET A 19 -2.94 14.49 15.91
CA MET A 19 -1.91 13.53 16.29
C MET A 19 -2.47 12.12 16.08
N VAL A 20 -1.68 11.27 15.45
CA VAL A 20 -1.95 9.84 15.39
C VAL A 20 -2.08 9.32 16.84
N SER A 21 -3.13 8.56 17.13
CA SER A 21 -3.37 8.03 18.48
C SER A 21 -2.22 7.13 18.95
N ARG A 22 -2.09 6.94 20.26
CA ARG A 22 -1.08 6.03 20.81
C ARG A 22 -1.31 4.60 20.35
N CYS A 23 -2.57 4.18 20.25
CA CYS A 23 -2.96 2.85 19.80
C CYS A 23 -2.49 2.61 18.35
N THR A 24 -2.86 3.48 17.43
CA THR A 24 -2.53 3.36 16.00
C THR A 24 -1.02 3.43 15.76
N ARG A 25 -0.30 4.28 16.50
CA ARG A 25 1.18 4.31 16.46
C ARG A 25 1.80 2.99 16.91
N ASN A 26 1.28 2.41 17.98
CA ASN A 26 1.80 1.15 18.51
C ASN A 26 1.49 0.00 17.56
N LEU A 27 0.27 -0.08 17.00
CA LEU A 27 -0.07 -1.07 15.98
C LEU A 27 0.89 -0.99 14.79
N THR A 28 1.14 0.22 14.26
CA THR A 28 2.09 0.42 13.14
C THR A 28 3.52 0.01 13.51
N ARG A 29 3.97 0.31 14.73
CA ARG A 29 5.32 -0.08 15.19
C ARG A 29 5.45 -1.59 15.35
N TRP A 30 4.44 -2.24 15.89
CA TRP A 30 4.40 -3.69 15.97
C TRP A 30 4.35 -4.34 14.58
N THR A 31 3.58 -3.78 13.64
CA THR A 31 3.60 -4.21 12.23
C THR A 31 5.03 -4.14 11.67
N ALA A 32 5.73 -3.03 11.87
CA ALA A 32 7.10 -2.85 11.40
C ALA A 32 8.07 -3.85 12.05
N ALA A 33 7.94 -4.07 13.37
CA ALA A 33 8.82 -4.98 14.10
C ALA A 33 8.63 -6.45 13.69
N VAL A 34 7.36 -6.88 13.53
CA VAL A 34 7.07 -8.27 13.13
C VAL A 34 7.40 -8.49 11.66
N LEU A 35 7.21 -7.47 10.79
CA LEU A 35 7.65 -7.53 9.39
C LEU A 35 9.18 -7.66 9.30
N ALA A 36 9.93 -6.87 10.08
CA ALA A 36 11.38 -6.99 10.13
C ALA A 36 11.83 -8.37 10.62
N LEU A 37 11.15 -8.94 11.62
CA LEU A 37 11.40 -10.30 12.10
C LEU A 37 11.16 -11.34 11.02
N GLN A 38 10.03 -11.26 10.30
CA GLN A 38 9.72 -12.14 9.18
C GLN A 38 10.83 -12.09 8.13
N SER A 39 11.17 -10.89 7.68
CA SER A 39 12.10 -10.70 6.57
C SER A 39 13.53 -11.07 6.95
N LEU A 40 13.95 -10.81 8.20
CA LEU A 40 15.23 -11.33 8.72
C LEU A 40 15.23 -12.86 8.74
N GLY A 41 14.14 -13.48 9.20
CA GLY A 41 14.01 -14.94 9.19
C GLY A 41 14.09 -15.53 7.79
N GLY A 42 13.38 -14.92 6.81
CA GLY A 42 13.43 -15.34 5.41
C GLY A 42 14.82 -15.22 4.78
N ALA A 43 15.57 -14.18 5.17
CA ALA A 43 16.95 -13.96 4.69
C ALA A 43 17.97 -14.90 5.33
N VAL A 44 17.82 -15.26 6.63
CA VAL A 44 18.86 -15.93 7.43
C VAL A 44 18.59 -17.43 7.63
N ILE A 45 17.31 -17.87 7.72
CA ILE A 45 16.98 -19.26 8.03
C ILE A 45 16.95 -20.11 6.75
N PRO A 46 17.93 -21.03 6.55
CA PRO A 46 17.94 -21.93 5.40
C PRO A 46 16.72 -22.84 5.43
N GLY A 47 16.02 -23.00 4.27
CA GLY A 47 14.88 -23.91 4.17
C GLY A 47 13.62 -23.47 4.89
N LEU A 48 13.54 -22.19 5.31
CA LEU A 48 12.31 -21.61 5.87
C LEU A 48 11.16 -21.73 4.86
N TYR A 49 11.39 -21.28 3.63
CA TYR A 49 10.44 -21.45 2.52
C TYR A 49 10.57 -22.84 1.93
N ARG A 50 9.43 -23.55 1.88
CA ARG A 50 9.32 -24.94 1.39
C ARG A 50 8.77 -25.01 -0.03
N ASP A 51 8.62 -23.86 -0.64
CA ASP A 51 8.12 -23.67 -1.99
C ASP A 51 9.18 -24.03 -3.04
N ASN A 52 8.81 -24.00 -4.31
CA ASN A 52 9.74 -24.22 -5.41
C ASN A 52 10.74 -23.02 -5.53
N ALA A 53 11.76 -23.20 -6.37
CA ALA A 53 12.83 -22.23 -6.54
C ALA A 53 12.32 -20.85 -7.02
N TRP A 54 11.25 -20.81 -7.80
CA TRP A 54 10.64 -19.57 -8.30
C TRP A 54 10.07 -18.76 -7.14
N VAL A 55 9.25 -19.37 -6.30
CA VAL A 55 8.62 -18.72 -5.14
C VAL A 55 9.66 -18.34 -4.10
N VAL A 56 10.59 -19.25 -3.76
CA VAL A 56 11.66 -19.00 -2.78
C VAL A 56 12.51 -17.80 -3.18
N SER A 57 12.91 -17.71 -4.45
CA SER A 57 13.74 -16.60 -4.94
C SER A 57 12.97 -15.28 -4.91
N THR A 58 11.68 -15.29 -5.27
CA THR A 58 10.80 -14.12 -5.16
C THR A 58 10.72 -13.64 -3.71
N PHE A 59 10.42 -14.52 -2.76
CA PHE A 59 10.31 -14.15 -1.34
C PHE A 59 11.60 -13.63 -0.74
N ARG A 60 12.76 -14.15 -1.14
CA ARG A 60 14.05 -13.58 -0.72
C ARG A 60 14.26 -12.14 -1.21
N GLY A 61 13.81 -11.85 -2.44
CA GLY A 61 13.81 -10.48 -2.96
C GLY A 61 12.86 -9.58 -2.15
N THR A 62 11.66 -10.05 -1.88
CA THR A 62 10.67 -9.37 -1.05
C THR A 62 11.16 -9.13 0.38
N ASP A 63 11.84 -10.10 1.00
CA ASP A 63 12.42 -9.95 2.34
C ASP A 63 13.49 -8.86 2.37
N LEU A 64 14.38 -8.83 1.37
CA LEU A 64 15.36 -7.76 1.26
C LEU A 64 14.67 -6.41 1.07
N ASN A 65 13.68 -6.32 0.18
CA ASN A 65 12.91 -5.11 -0.06
C ASN A 65 12.22 -4.63 1.23
N ALA A 66 11.61 -5.54 1.97
CA ALA A 66 10.94 -5.21 3.23
C ALA A 66 11.90 -4.62 4.27
N LEU A 67 13.11 -5.19 4.43
CA LEU A 67 14.11 -4.69 5.38
C LEU A 67 14.69 -3.34 4.97
N VAL A 68 14.99 -3.15 3.68
CA VAL A 68 15.70 -1.97 3.19
C VAL A 68 14.75 -0.82 2.88
N LEU A 69 13.52 -1.12 2.46
CA LEU A 69 12.57 -0.11 2.01
C LEU A 69 11.30 -0.06 2.86
N ASP A 70 10.54 -1.16 2.99
CA ASP A 70 9.19 -1.09 3.52
C ASP A 70 9.14 -0.73 4.99
N VAL A 71 9.98 -1.35 5.83
CA VAL A 71 10.09 -1.04 7.26
C VAL A 71 10.57 0.39 7.49
N PRO A 72 11.66 0.87 6.86
CA PRO A 72 12.09 2.27 6.98
C PRO A 72 11.03 3.27 6.49
N VAL A 73 10.40 3.01 5.34
CA VAL A 73 9.35 3.89 4.79
C VAL A 73 8.15 3.95 5.71
N LEU A 74 7.70 2.80 6.25
CA LEU A 74 6.58 2.75 7.19
C LEU A 74 6.84 3.61 8.44
N LEU A 75 8.01 3.45 9.05
CA LEU A 75 8.38 4.18 10.27
C LEU A 75 8.60 5.68 9.99
N ALA A 76 9.25 6.03 8.88
CA ALA A 76 9.44 7.43 8.47
C ALA A 76 8.09 8.11 8.15
N ALA A 77 7.20 7.44 7.42
CA ALA A 77 5.87 7.95 7.10
C ALA A 77 5.00 8.13 8.35
N LEU A 78 5.04 7.17 9.29
CA LEU A 78 4.39 7.30 10.59
C LEU A 78 4.91 8.49 11.38
N ALA A 79 6.23 8.67 11.45
CA ALA A 79 6.86 9.82 12.12
C ALA A 79 6.44 11.14 11.48
N TRP A 80 6.36 11.18 10.16
CA TRP A 80 5.95 12.35 9.39
C TRP A 80 4.45 12.65 9.56
N ALA A 81 3.58 11.64 9.49
CA ALA A 81 2.15 11.76 9.78
C ALA A 81 1.89 12.25 11.22
N SER A 82 2.64 11.70 12.19
CA SER A 82 2.53 12.08 13.60
C SER A 82 2.92 13.55 13.87
N ARG A 83 3.69 14.17 12.97
CA ARG A 83 3.99 15.61 13.00
C ARG A 83 2.88 16.48 12.38
N GLY A 84 1.78 15.87 11.94
CA GLY A 84 0.66 16.56 11.30
C GLY A 84 0.87 16.85 9.81
N SER A 85 1.67 16.04 9.13
CA SER A 85 1.89 16.18 7.68
C SER A 85 0.87 15.38 6.88
N ALA A 86 0.15 16.05 6.00
CA ALA A 86 -0.75 15.42 5.05
C ALA A 86 -0.01 14.48 4.06
N ARG A 87 1.21 14.85 3.66
CA ARG A 87 2.08 14.01 2.84
C ARG A 87 2.45 12.72 3.55
N GLY A 88 2.90 12.85 4.82
CA GLY A 88 3.21 11.68 5.65
C GLY A 88 2.01 10.78 5.83
N TRP A 89 0.80 11.36 5.94
CA TRP A 89 -0.43 10.59 6.10
C TRP A 89 -0.72 9.69 4.89
N VAL A 90 -0.68 10.23 3.67
CA VAL A 90 -0.96 9.43 2.46
C VAL A 90 0.11 8.39 2.19
N VAL A 91 1.40 8.69 2.45
CA VAL A 91 2.48 7.72 2.33
C VAL A 91 2.30 6.60 3.34
N TRP A 92 1.96 6.93 4.59
CA TRP A 92 1.74 5.96 5.65
C TRP A 92 0.56 5.02 5.35
N LEU A 93 -0.58 5.55 4.89
CA LEU A 93 -1.74 4.74 4.48
C LEU A 93 -1.41 3.79 3.33
N GLY A 94 -0.73 4.29 2.30
CA GLY A 94 -0.33 3.47 1.17
C GLY A 94 0.65 2.36 1.54
N THR A 95 1.61 2.66 2.43
CA THR A 95 2.58 1.66 2.93
C THR A 95 1.90 0.62 3.82
N LEU A 96 0.98 1.02 4.71
CA LEU A 96 0.20 0.06 5.51
C LEU A 96 -0.64 -0.87 4.63
N TYR A 97 -1.29 -0.31 3.60
CA TYR A 97 -2.07 -1.11 2.67
C TYR A 97 -1.19 -2.08 1.87
N TYR A 98 -0.02 -1.63 1.40
CA TYR A 98 0.94 -2.50 0.72
C TYR A 98 1.38 -3.67 1.62
N ILE A 99 1.78 -3.39 2.87
CA ILE A 99 2.21 -4.43 3.82
C ILE A 99 1.06 -5.42 4.09
N PHE A 100 -0.15 -4.94 4.28
CA PHE A 100 -1.32 -5.79 4.45
C PHE A 100 -1.54 -6.71 3.23
N TYR A 101 -1.55 -6.14 2.03
CA TYR A 101 -1.73 -6.87 0.77
C TYR A 101 -0.63 -7.91 0.55
N ASN A 102 0.63 -7.51 0.71
CA ASN A 102 1.77 -8.39 0.49
C ASN A 102 1.79 -9.56 1.49
N ASN A 103 1.42 -9.30 2.75
CA ASN A 103 1.34 -10.37 3.74
C ASN A 103 0.13 -11.30 3.56
N LEU A 104 -0.94 -10.87 2.92
CA LEU A 104 -1.99 -11.79 2.45
C LEU A 104 -1.43 -12.78 1.41
N TYR A 105 -0.53 -12.34 0.54
CA TYR A 105 0.14 -13.23 -0.40
C TYR A 105 1.05 -14.24 0.33
N PHE A 106 1.85 -13.80 1.32
CA PHE A 106 2.60 -14.74 2.15
C PHE A 106 1.69 -15.72 2.90
N LEU A 107 0.58 -15.25 3.47
CA LEU A 107 -0.34 -16.08 4.25
C LEU A 107 -1.06 -17.13 3.40
N LEU A 108 -1.46 -16.79 2.19
CA LEU A 108 -2.33 -17.61 1.34
C LEU A 108 -1.57 -18.32 0.21
N GLY A 109 -0.40 -17.82 -0.16
CA GLY A 109 0.35 -18.27 -1.33
C GLY A 109 1.63 -19.05 -1.03
N THR A 110 2.08 -19.13 0.24
CA THR A 110 3.26 -19.93 0.62
C THR A 110 2.90 -21.34 1.05
N ALA A 111 3.79 -22.29 0.82
CA ALA A 111 3.73 -23.58 1.45
C ALA A 111 3.81 -23.46 2.99
N PHE A 112 3.03 -24.26 3.69
CA PHE A 112 3.00 -24.22 5.17
C PHE A 112 4.40 -24.40 5.77
N ASN A 113 4.81 -23.42 6.57
CA ASN A 113 6.16 -23.33 7.14
C ASN A 113 6.12 -22.79 8.60
N PRO A 114 7.24 -22.83 9.35
CA PRO A 114 7.28 -22.36 10.74
C PRO A 114 6.85 -20.91 10.98
N PHE A 115 6.88 -20.06 9.96
CA PHE A 115 6.50 -18.63 10.08
C PHE A 115 5.02 -18.37 9.80
N PHE A 116 4.20 -19.41 9.60
CA PHE A 116 2.77 -19.22 9.32
C PHE A 116 2.08 -18.29 10.33
N LEU A 117 2.31 -18.47 11.63
CA LEU A 117 1.73 -17.59 12.66
C LEU A 117 2.30 -16.15 12.61
N VAL A 118 3.52 -15.97 12.12
CA VAL A 118 4.11 -14.65 11.91
C VAL A 118 3.38 -13.93 10.77
N TYR A 119 3.07 -14.62 9.68
CA TYR A 119 2.27 -14.07 8.57
C TYR A 119 0.85 -13.69 9.04
N VAL A 120 0.22 -14.55 9.85
CA VAL A 120 -1.08 -14.24 10.50
C VAL A 120 -0.97 -12.97 11.34
N ALA A 121 0.06 -12.87 12.19
CA ALA A 121 0.25 -11.73 13.07
C ALA A 121 0.44 -10.41 12.29
N ILE A 122 1.27 -10.41 11.24
CA ILE A 122 1.49 -9.19 10.43
C ILE A 122 0.21 -8.81 9.70
N THR A 123 -0.50 -9.77 9.11
CA THR A 123 -1.76 -9.52 8.41
C THR A 123 -2.78 -8.87 9.35
N ILE A 124 -2.94 -9.39 10.56
CA ILE A 124 -3.85 -8.82 11.58
C ILE A 124 -3.37 -7.43 12.01
N LEU A 125 -2.09 -7.28 12.37
CA LEU A 125 -1.55 -5.99 12.84
C LEU A 125 -1.65 -4.91 11.79
N SER A 126 -1.31 -5.21 10.53
CA SER A 126 -1.38 -4.26 9.41
C SER A 126 -2.83 -3.90 9.07
N ALA A 127 -3.77 -4.87 9.10
CA ALA A 127 -5.19 -4.62 8.91
C ALA A 127 -5.74 -3.67 9.97
N PHE A 128 -5.51 -3.95 11.26
CA PHE A 128 -5.99 -3.09 12.34
C PHE A 128 -5.29 -1.72 12.33
N ALA A 129 -3.99 -1.65 12.04
CA ALA A 129 -3.29 -0.37 11.89
C ALA A 129 -3.87 0.46 10.73
N LEU A 130 -4.17 -0.18 9.59
CA LEU A 130 -4.77 0.48 8.43
C LEU A 130 -6.18 0.99 8.74
N VAL A 131 -7.04 0.15 9.33
CA VAL A 131 -8.41 0.55 9.71
C VAL A 131 -8.37 1.71 10.71
N ALA A 132 -7.53 1.63 11.75
CA ALA A 132 -7.39 2.69 12.72
C ALA A 132 -6.87 3.99 12.07
N ALA A 133 -5.90 3.91 11.16
CA ALA A 133 -5.39 5.06 10.42
C ALA A 133 -6.46 5.67 9.49
N LEU A 134 -7.31 4.86 8.86
CA LEU A 134 -8.43 5.33 8.04
C LEU A 134 -9.48 6.06 8.91
N ILE A 135 -9.84 5.52 10.06
CA ILE A 135 -10.79 6.16 11.01
C ILE A 135 -10.23 7.51 11.49
N GLU A 136 -8.94 7.59 11.75
CA GLU A 136 -8.27 8.81 12.21
C GLU A 136 -7.95 9.79 11.07
N THR A 137 -8.26 9.44 9.80
CA THR A 137 -7.92 10.30 8.66
C THR A 137 -8.60 11.65 8.76
N PRO A 138 -7.83 12.76 8.71
CA PRO A 138 -8.39 14.10 8.88
C PRO A 138 -9.40 14.45 7.80
N ALA A 139 -10.54 15.04 8.19
CA ALA A 139 -11.59 15.46 7.27
C ALA A 139 -11.07 16.37 6.14
N ALA A 140 -10.08 17.22 6.45
CA ALA A 140 -9.43 18.07 5.45
C ALA A 140 -8.72 17.29 4.32
N LEU A 141 -8.26 16.05 4.58
CA LEU A 141 -7.74 15.15 3.55
C LEU A 141 -8.86 14.42 2.82
N VAL A 142 -9.89 13.99 3.54
CA VAL A 142 -11.06 13.32 2.96
C VAL A 142 -11.75 14.21 1.93
N ASP A 143 -11.88 15.51 2.25
CA ASP A 143 -12.55 16.51 1.41
C ASP A 143 -11.59 17.22 0.44
N ALA A 144 -10.34 16.75 0.33
CA ALA A 144 -9.33 17.42 -0.50
C ALA A 144 -9.60 17.36 -2.01
N ALA A 145 -10.50 16.48 -2.46
CA ALA A 145 -10.81 16.30 -3.89
C ALA A 145 -11.29 17.59 -4.60
N GLY A 146 -11.84 18.56 -3.86
CA GLY A 146 -12.25 19.87 -4.39
C GLY A 146 -11.12 20.89 -4.61
N ARG A 147 -9.86 20.55 -4.27
CA ARG A 147 -8.71 21.47 -4.36
C ARG A 147 -8.02 21.42 -5.73
N ARG A 148 -6.98 22.27 -5.91
CA ARG A 148 -6.11 22.24 -7.11
C ARG A 148 -5.23 20.99 -7.14
N ILE A 149 -5.83 19.85 -7.41
CA ILE A 149 -5.16 18.56 -7.58
C ILE A 149 -5.20 18.23 -9.07
N PRO A 150 -4.13 17.71 -9.67
CA PRO A 150 -4.12 17.25 -11.06
C PRO A 150 -4.92 15.92 -11.18
N ARG A 151 -6.21 15.99 -10.81
CA ARG A 151 -7.08 14.83 -10.65
C ARG A 151 -7.25 14.00 -11.91
N THR A 152 -7.32 14.66 -13.08
CA THR A 152 -7.45 13.95 -14.36
C THR A 152 -6.24 13.08 -14.61
N ALA A 153 -5.03 13.63 -14.43
CA ALA A 153 -3.79 12.87 -14.61
C ALA A 153 -3.71 11.70 -13.61
N ILE A 154 -3.99 11.96 -12.31
CA ILE A 154 -3.97 10.90 -11.28
C ILE A 154 -5.02 9.84 -11.57
N ALA A 155 -6.26 10.23 -11.85
CA ALA A 155 -7.35 9.29 -12.13
C ALA A 155 -7.09 8.47 -13.40
N SER A 156 -6.53 9.09 -14.45
CA SER A 156 -6.17 8.37 -15.68
C SER A 156 -5.07 7.32 -15.44
N ILE A 157 -4.04 7.65 -14.65
CA ILE A 157 -2.99 6.68 -14.28
C ILE A 157 -3.61 5.49 -13.54
N LEU A 158 -4.40 5.74 -12.50
CA LEU A 158 -5.04 4.69 -11.72
C LEU A 158 -5.97 3.81 -12.57
N LEU A 159 -6.78 4.45 -13.42
CA LEU A 159 -7.72 3.73 -14.27
C LEU A 159 -7.00 2.90 -15.33
N SER A 160 -5.94 3.43 -15.95
CA SER A 160 -5.12 2.69 -16.91
C SER A 160 -4.47 1.46 -16.25
N CYS A 161 -3.89 1.62 -15.05
CA CYS A 161 -3.31 0.50 -14.31
C CYS A 161 -4.39 -0.53 -13.93
N ALA A 162 -5.58 -0.08 -13.48
CA ALA A 162 -6.69 -0.99 -13.16
C ALA A 162 -7.15 -1.79 -14.38
N VAL A 163 -7.27 -1.14 -15.54
CA VAL A 163 -7.66 -1.81 -16.79
C VAL A 163 -6.61 -2.83 -17.23
N VAL A 164 -5.32 -2.46 -17.19
CA VAL A 164 -4.23 -3.39 -17.55
C VAL A 164 -4.26 -4.64 -16.67
N LEU A 165 -4.35 -4.47 -15.33
CA LEU A 165 -4.42 -5.60 -14.42
C LEU A 165 -5.68 -6.44 -14.62
N ALA A 166 -6.84 -5.79 -14.78
CA ALA A 166 -8.10 -6.50 -15.00
C ALA A 166 -8.07 -7.30 -16.30
N VAL A 167 -7.61 -6.70 -17.41
CA VAL A 167 -7.51 -7.38 -18.70
C VAL A 167 -6.55 -8.56 -18.61
N MET A 168 -5.41 -8.39 -17.94
CA MET A 168 -4.41 -9.44 -17.77
C MET A 168 -5.00 -10.65 -17.01
N TRP A 169 -5.61 -10.43 -15.84
CA TRP A 169 -6.09 -11.53 -14.99
C TRP A 169 -7.38 -12.16 -15.49
N VAL A 170 -8.34 -11.33 -15.93
CA VAL A 170 -9.59 -11.82 -16.53
C VAL A 170 -9.30 -12.55 -17.85
N GLY A 171 -8.39 -12.01 -18.67
CA GLY A 171 -7.98 -12.62 -19.92
C GLY A 171 -7.37 -14.02 -19.73
N GLN A 172 -6.48 -14.19 -18.74
CA GLN A 172 -5.93 -15.51 -18.38
C GLN A 172 -7.02 -16.49 -17.91
N SER A 173 -7.96 -16.00 -17.09
CA SER A 173 -9.07 -16.82 -16.59
C SER A 173 -10.01 -17.26 -17.70
N LEU A 174 -10.36 -16.37 -18.62
CA LEU A 174 -11.19 -16.68 -19.79
C LEU A 174 -10.47 -17.61 -20.79
N ALA A 175 -9.17 -17.40 -20.99
CA ALA A 175 -8.36 -18.29 -21.82
C ALA A 175 -8.39 -19.72 -21.27
N TYR A 176 -8.25 -19.90 -19.94
CA TYR A 176 -8.40 -21.21 -19.32
C TYR A 176 -9.78 -21.84 -19.57
N VAL A 177 -10.85 -21.07 -19.45
CA VAL A 177 -12.22 -21.57 -19.69
C VAL A 177 -12.37 -22.09 -21.14
N VAL A 178 -11.73 -21.42 -22.11
CA VAL A 178 -11.86 -21.77 -23.55
C VAL A 178 -10.91 -22.89 -23.94
N THR A 179 -9.68 -22.87 -23.41
CA THR A 179 -8.61 -23.79 -23.87
C THR A 179 -8.32 -24.96 -22.95
N GLY A 180 -8.76 -24.87 -21.67
CA GLY A 180 -8.37 -25.81 -20.62
C GLY A 180 -6.91 -25.69 -20.17
N THR A 181 -6.15 -24.74 -20.75
CA THR A 181 -4.71 -24.57 -20.43
C THR A 181 -4.52 -23.76 -19.19
N VAL A 182 -3.89 -24.34 -18.17
CA VAL A 182 -3.58 -23.65 -16.89
C VAL A 182 -2.63 -22.48 -17.15
N PRO A 183 -2.88 -21.29 -16.60
CA PRO A 183 -1.97 -20.15 -16.70
C PRO A 183 -0.56 -20.48 -16.24
N GLN A 184 0.45 -20.06 -17.02
CA GLN A 184 1.87 -20.37 -16.77
C GLN A 184 2.32 -20.00 -15.35
N ILE A 185 1.83 -18.89 -14.80
CA ILE A 185 2.18 -18.45 -13.44
C ILE A 185 1.75 -19.45 -12.36
N ILE A 186 0.64 -20.18 -12.55
CA ILE A 186 0.21 -21.23 -11.62
C ILE A 186 1.17 -22.42 -11.70
N ALA A 187 1.58 -22.78 -12.92
CA ALA A 187 2.58 -23.84 -13.12
C ALA A 187 3.94 -23.45 -12.53
N ASP A 188 4.39 -22.21 -12.73
CA ASP A 188 5.67 -21.69 -12.23
C ASP A 188 5.70 -21.62 -10.70
N THR A 189 4.59 -21.23 -10.07
CA THR A 189 4.49 -21.15 -8.60
C THR A 189 4.19 -22.50 -7.95
N GLY A 190 3.72 -23.50 -8.71
CA GLY A 190 3.23 -24.77 -8.16
C GLY A 190 1.95 -24.60 -7.33
N GLY A 191 1.26 -23.48 -7.47
CA GLY A 191 0.04 -23.16 -6.73
C GLY A 191 -1.16 -23.99 -7.18
N ILE A 192 -2.13 -24.18 -6.29
CA ILE A 192 -3.42 -24.82 -6.60
C ILE A 192 -4.34 -23.81 -7.30
N THR A 193 -4.18 -22.52 -7.00
CA THR A 193 -4.98 -21.43 -7.56
C THR A 193 -4.11 -20.21 -7.84
N HIS A 194 -4.67 -19.24 -8.54
CA HIS A 194 -3.99 -17.99 -8.88
C HIS A 194 -4.17 -16.94 -7.77
N VAL A 195 -3.44 -17.09 -6.66
CA VAL A 195 -3.58 -16.21 -5.48
C VAL A 195 -3.39 -14.72 -5.83
N VAL A 196 -2.37 -14.38 -6.64
CA VAL A 196 -2.11 -12.99 -7.02
C VAL A 196 -3.29 -12.40 -7.79
N ALA A 197 -3.79 -13.11 -8.82
CA ALA A 197 -4.96 -12.65 -9.57
C ALA A 197 -6.20 -12.49 -8.68
N ALA A 198 -6.40 -13.40 -7.73
CA ALA A 198 -7.52 -13.31 -6.79
C ALA A 198 -7.41 -12.06 -5.91
N LEU A 199 -6.24 -11.77 -5.35
CA LEU A 199 -6.00 -10.58 -4.54
C LEU A 199 -6.10 -9.29 -5.36
N ASP A 200 -5.54 -9.28 -6.57
CA ASP A 200 -5.60 -8.10 -7.45
C ASP A 200 -7.03 -7.78 -7.88
N LEU A 201 -7.78 -8.78 -8.34
CA LEU A 201 -9.15 -8.58 -8.81
C LEU A 201 -10.14 -8.25 -7.68
N THR A 202 -9.89 -8.73 -6.46
CA THR A 202 -10.79 -8.48 -5.33
C THR A 202 -10.43 -7.21 -4.54
N ALA A 203 -9.18 -6.77 -4.55
CA ALA A 203 -8.72 -5.65 -3.73
C ALA A 203 -8.07 -4.52 -4.56
N ILE A 204 -7.04 -4.80 -5.37
CA ILE A 204 -6.27 -3.76 -6.06
C ILE A 204 -7.11 -3.08 -7.14
N VAL A 205 -7.64 -3.83 -8.09
CA VAL A 205 -8.43 -3.30 -9.22
C VAL A 205 -9.62 -2.48 -8.73
N PRO A 206 -10.48 -2.98 -7.81
CA PRO A 206 -11.60 -2.20 -7.30
C PRO A 206 -11.17 -0.92 -6.58
N LEU A 207 -10.08 -0.93 -5.80
CA LEU A 207 -9.62 0.27 -5.10
C LEU A 207 -8.98 1.30 -6.03
N LEU A 208 -8.24 0.87 -7.07
CA LEU A 208 -7.75 1.75 -8.12
C LEU A 208 -8.92 2.45 -8.84
N MET A 209 -9.95 1.68 -9.23
CA MET A 209 -11.15 2.21 -9.87
C MET A 209 -11.93 3.13 -8.93
N PHE A 210 -12.16 2.71 -7.70
CA PHE A 210 -12.87 3.52 -6.70
C PHE A 210 -12.15 4.86 -6.48
N GLY A 211 -10.84 4.84 -6.25
CA GLY A 211 -10.03 6.04 -6.08
C GLY A 211 -10.14 6.98 -7.29
N ALA A 212 -9.96 6.45 -8.50
CA ALA A 212 -10.02 7.21 -9.75
C ALA A 212 -11.40 7.86 -9.96
N ILE A 213 -12.48 7.07 -9.87
CA ILE A 213 -13.86 7.55 -10.08
C ILE A 213 -14.24 8.61 -9.03
N ARG A 214 -13.93 8.36 -7.75
CA ARG A 214 -14.23 9.30 -6.66
C ARG A 214 -13.43 10.60 -6.80
N LEU A 215 -12.14 10.50 -7.17
CA LEU A 215 -11.30 11.67 -7.38
C LEU A 215 -11.78 12.51 -8.57
N TRP A 216 -12.10 11.85 -9.69
CA TRP A 216 -12.62 12.52 -10.89
C TRP A 216 -13.93 13.24 -10.61
N GLY A 217 -14.86 12.58 -9.89
CA GLY A 217 -16.17 13.10 -9.51
C GLY A 217 -16.17 14.06 -8.32
N PHE A 218 -15.01 14.55 -7.83
CA PHE A 218 -14.90 15.47 -6.67
C PHE A 218 -15.55 14.91 -5.39
N ARG A 219 -15.57 13.59 -5.23
CA ARG A 219 -16.20 12.95 -4.08
C ARG A 219 -15.23 12.82 -2.90
N PRO A 220 -15.74 12.86 -1.65
CA PRO A 220 -14.95 12.54 -0.46
C PRO A 220 -14.21 11.21 -0.59
N TRP A 221 -13.06 11.07 0.06
CA TRP A 221 -12.15 9.91 0.00
C TRP A 221 -11.43 9.70 -1.33
N GLY A 222 -11.87 10.32 -2.43
CA GLY A 222 -11.23 10.15 -3.75
C GLY A 222 -9.72 10.42 -3.72
N PHE A 223 -9.31 11.53 -3.11
CA PHE A 223 -7.89 11.88 -3.00
C PHE A 223 -7.10 10.92 -2.10
N VAL A 224 -7.64 10.56 -0.93
CA VAL A 224 -6.95 9.70 0.05
C VAL A 224 -6.71 8.32 -0.55
N VAL A 225 -7.76 7.70 -1.11
CA VAL A 225 -7.64 6.36 -1.70
C VAL A 225 -6.72 6.40 -2.92
N SER A 226 -6.87 7.38 -3.82
CA SER A 226 -5.98 7.51 -4.99
C SER A 226 -4.52 7.65 -4.58
N ALA A 227 -4.21 8.51 -3.62
CA ALA A 227 -2.84 8.74 -3.17
C ALA A 227 -2.26 7.49 -2.48
N ALA A 228 -3.04 6.81 -1.65
CA ALA A 228 -2.62 5.56 -1.00
C ALA A 228 -2.36 4.45 -2.03
N MET A 229 -3.24 4.30 -3.04
CA MET A 229 -3.07 3.29 -4.09
C MET A 229 -1.87 3.58 -5.01
N LEU A 230 -1.55 4.85 -5.25
CA LEU A 230 -0.33 5.22 -5.99
C LEU A 230 0.94 4.87 -5.20
N VAL A 231 0.96 5.12 -3.90
CA VAL A 231 2.09 4.73 -3.03
C VAL A 231 2.23 3.21 -2.97
N GLN A 232 1.11 2.49 -2.78
CA GLN A 232 1.08 1.03 -2.84
C GLN A 232 1.62 0.51 -4.18
N GLY A 233 1.19 1.11 -5.30
CA GLY A 233 1.65 0.75 -6.64
C GLY A 233 3.17 0.95 -6.83
N VAL A 234 3.75 2.00 -6.24
CA VAL A 234 5.21 2.20 -6.21
C VAL A 234 5.90 1.07 -5.44
N LEU A 235 5.41 0.76 -4.23
CA LEU A 235 6.06 -0.24 -3.37
C LEU A 235 6.00 -1.64 -3.98
N ILE A 236 4.84 -2.08 -4.50
CA ILE A 236 4.71 -3.40 -5.13
C ILE A 236 5.55 -3.53 -6.40
N THR A 237 5.63 -2.47 -7.22
CA THR A 237 6.45 -2.54 -8.43
C THR A 237 7.94 -2.52 -8.14
N LEU A 238 8.38 -1.83 -7.07
CA LEU A 238 9.76 -1.91 -6.58
C LEU A 238 10.07 -3.33 -6.07
N ASP A 239 9.16 -3.92 -5.30
CA ASP A 239 9.32 -5.29 -4.80
C ASP A 239 9.49 -6.31 -5.94
N LEU A 240 8.66 -6.23 -6.98
CA LEU A 240 8.74 -7.07 -8.17
C LEU A 240 10.08 -6.87 -8.93
N LEU A 241 10.56 -5.63 -9.01
CA LEU A 241 11.86 -5.33 -9.63
C LEU A 241 13.04 -5.85 -8.81
N VAL A 242 12.97 -5.75 -7.48
CA VAL A 242 13.99 -6.30 -6.57
C VAL A 242 14.00 -7.83 -6.59
N SER A 243 12.86 -8.48 -6.82
CA SER A 243 12.77 -9.94 -6.89
C SER A 243 13.39 -10.54 -8.16
N ALA A 244 13.40 -9.80 -9.28
CA ALA A 244 13.94 -10.30 -10.56
C ALA A 244 15.42 -10.77 -10.51
N PRO A 245 16.38 -10.05 -9.92
CA PRO A 245 17.75 -10.52 -9.78
C PRO A 245 17.87 -11.79 -8.92
N PHE A 246 17.04 -11.96 -7.89
CA PHE A 246 17.01 -13.18 -7.09
C PHE A 246 16.52 -14.37 -7.89
N GLN A 247 15.48 -14.18 -8.72
CA GLN A 247 14.99 -15.20 -9.65
C GLN A 247 16.07 -15.56 -10.69
N ALA A 248 16.77 -14.57 -11.24
CA ALA A 248 17.86 -14.80 -12.18
C ALA A 248 19.00 -15.58 -11.54
N ALA A 249 19.41 -15.23 -10.32
CA ALA A 249 20.43 -15.94 -9.54
C ALA A 249 20.03 -17.39 -9.20
N ALA A 250 18.73 -17.65 -9.06
CA ALA A 250 18.17 -19.00 -8.87
C ALA A 250 18.05 -19.80 -10.18
N GLY A 251 18.48 -19.26 -11.32
CA GLY A 251 18.43 -19.92 -12.62
C GLY A 251 17.05 -19.95 -13.26
N ILE A 252 16.09 -19.12 -12.80
CA ILE A 252 14.75 -19.07 -13.36
C ILE A 252 14.80 -18.45 -14.74
N ARG A 253 14.42 -19.25 -15.75
CA ARG A 253 14.29 -18.80 -17.14
C ARG A 253 13.20 -17.73 -17.24
N GLY A 254 13.52 -16.61 -17.91
CA GLY A 254 12.55 -15.52 -18.07
C GLY A 254 12.41 -14.59 -16.87
N ALA A 255 13.30 -14.64 -15.87
CA ALA A 255 13.31 -13.76 -14.69
C ALA A 255 13.20 -12.26 -15.04
N TRP A 256 13.75 -11.85 -16.18
CA TRP A 256 13.75 -10.46 -16.65
C TRP A 256 12.60 -10.11 -17.61
N THR A 257 11.77 -11.09 -17.99
CA THR A 257 10.74 -10.90 -19.04
C THR A 257 9.72 -9.82 -18.66
N MET A 258 9.31 -9.76 -17.39
CA MET A 258 8.32 -8.80 -16.92
C MET A 258 8.94 -7.48 -16.43
N THR A 259 10.26 -7.38 -16.31
CA THR A 259 10.95 -6.19 -15.82
C THR A 259 10.61 -4.91 -16.59
N PRO A 260 10.51 -4.89 -17.93
CA PRO A 260 10.11 -3.69 -18.65
C PRO A 260 8.69 -3.22 -18.29
N LEU A 261 7.75 -4.16 -18.11
CA LEU A 261 6.39 -3.83 -17.67
C LEU A 261 6.40 -3.22 -16.27
N TRP A 262 7.12 -3.83 -15.33
CA TRP A 262 7.22 -3.30 -13.96
C TRP A 262 7.91 -1.93 -13.93
N ALA A 263 8.91 -1.68 -14.78
CA ALA A 263 9.54 -0.39 -14.90
C ALA A 263 8.58 0.69 -15.41
N VAL A 264 7.74 0.38 -16.41
CA VAL A 264 6.71 1.29 -16.90
C VAL A 264 5.65 1.56 -15.83
N MET A 265 5.20 0.52 -15.12
CA MET A 265 4.25 0.67 -14.02
C MET A 265 4.84 1.50 -12.87
N LEU A 266 6.12 1.29 -12.52
CA LEU A 266 6.82 2.11 -11.52
C LEU A 266 6.86 3.58 -11.94
N ALA A 267 7.16 3.87 -13.20
CA ALA A 267 7.16 5.24 -13.72
C ALA A 267 5.76 5.87 -13.65
N ALA A 268 4.71 5.12 -14.00
CA ALA A 268 3.32 5.56 -13.93
C ALA A 268 2.88 5.82 -12.48
N PHE A 269 3.02 4.83 -11.59
CA PHE A 269 2.67 5.00 -10.17
C PHE A 269 3.54 6.06 -9.49
N GLY A 270 4.84 6.11 -9.79
CA GLY A 270 5.78 7.08 -9.22
C GLY A 270 5.45 8.52 -9.61
N SER A 271 5.13 8.77 -10.89
CA SER A 271 4.70 10.09 -11.35
C SER A 271 3.37 10.49 -10.69
N GLY A 272 2.40 9.58 -10.60
CA GLY A 272 1.14 9.81 -9.93
C GLY A 272 1.32 10.08 -8.43
N ALA A 273 2.14 9.28 -7.73
CA ALA A 273 2.46 9.46 -6.33
C ALA A 273 3.14 10.82 -6.07
N ALA A 274 4.09 11.22 -6.91
CA ALA A 274 4.73 12.52 -6.82
C ALA A 274 3.73 13.66 -6.95
N LEU A 275 2.79 13.57 -7.90
CA LEU A 275 1.71 14.55 -8.07
C LEU A 275 0.79 14.60 -6.85
N ALA A 276 0.39 13.45 -6.32
CA ALA A 276 -0.48 13.34 -5.14
C ALA A 276 0.22 13.89 -3.88
N ILE A 277 1.49 13.53 -3.64
CA ILE A 277 2.27 14.01 -2.49
C ILE A 277 2.49 15.53 -2.57
N ARG A 278 2.75 16.08 -3.76
CA ARG A 278 2.84 17.54 -3.97
C ARG A 278 1.51 18.21 -3.68
N ALA A 279 0.40 17.67 -4.16
CA ALA A 279 -0.94 18.20 -3.91
C ALA A 279 -1.31 18.17 -2.42
N ALA A 280 -0.91 17.14 -1.68
CA ALA A 280 -1.12 17.02 -0.24
C ALA A 280 -0.45 18.15 0.55
N SER A 281 0.62 18.79 0.04
CA SER A 281 1.32 19.87 0.75
C SER A 281 0.45 21.10 1.02
N GLY A 282 -0.54 21.36 0.20
CA GLY A 282 -1.48 22.47 0.36
C GLY A 282 -2.64 22.19 1.33
N THR A 283 -2.70 21.01 1.95
CA THR A 283 -3.81 20.63 2.82
C THR A 283 -3.53 21.03 4.27
N PRO A 284 -4.22 22.07 4.84
CA PRO A 284 -4.04 22.43 6.23
C PRO A 284 -4.65 21.34 7.12
N MET A 285 -3.81 20.67 7.90
CA MET A 285 -4.20 19.68 8.88
C MET A 285 -4.72 20.38 10.13
N LYS A 286 -6.00 20.79 10.12
CA LYS A 286 -6.70 21.32 11.30
C LYS A 286 -7.71 20.30 11.79
N CYS A 287 -7.82 20.13 13.10
CA CYS A 287 -8.84 19.27 13.70
C CYS A 287 -10.24 19.79 13.35
N ALA A 288 -11.13 18.92 12.86
CA ALA A 288 -12.55 19.26 12.76
C ALA A 288 -13.07 19.59 14.18
N LYS A 289 -13.84 20.68 14.29
CA LYS A 289 -14.63 20.90 15.50
C LYS A 289 -15.61 19.72 15.60
N THR A 290 -15.53 18.95 16.66
CA THR A 290 -16.61 18.05 17.05
C THR A 290 -17.90 18.86 17.13
N ARG A 291 -18.86 18.57 16.26
CA ARG A 291 -20.25 19.01 16.40
C ARG A 291 -20.91 18.19 17.48
#